data_dda6ca42f848a3cd20ea4ecc193f8d83
#
_entry.id   dda6ca42f848a3cd20ea4ecc193f8d83
#
_cell.length_a   1.000
_cell.length_b   1.000
_cell.length_c   1.000
_cell.angle_alpha   90.00
_cell.angle_beta   90.00
_cell.angle_gamma   90.00
#
_symmetry.space_group_name_H-M   'P 1'
#
loop_
_entity.id
_entity.type
_entity.pdbx_description
1 polymer ?
#
loop_
_entity_poly.entity_id
_entity_poly.type
_entity_poly.pdbx_seq_one_letter_code
_entity_poly.pdbx_strand_id
1 'polypeptide(L)'
;MVSDPIADMLTRIRNAIKARFPKVDVPASKLKTEIARILKDEGYILNYKIVDDGPHKAIRVYLKYTVANAPVISNIERVSRPGCRVYVGSDEIPKVLGGLGINIMTTPRGVMTGKAARKEGVGGEVLCRVF
;
A
#
# COMPACT_ATOMS: atom_id res chain seq x y z
N MET A 1 15.50 -3.19 18.43
CA MET A 1 14.78 -2.33 17.44
C MET A 1 13.79 -3.15 16.65
N VAL A 2 12.57 -2.70 16.53
CA VAL A 2 11.54 -3.37 15.73
C VAL A 2 11.61 -2.84 14.32
N SER A 3 11.77 -3.74 13.34
CA SER A 3 11.79 -3.40 11.92
C SER A 3 10.38 -3.44 11.34
N ASP A 4 10.03 -2.46 10.52
CA ASP A 4 8.75 -2.44 9.81
C ASP A 4 9.01 -2.08 8.34
N PRO A 5 9.29 -3.09 7.49
CA PRO A 5 9.56 -2.86 6.08
C PRO A 5 8.38 -2.24 5.32
N ILE A 6 7.15 -2.53 5.76
CA ILE A 6 5.96 -1.92 5.13
C ILE A 6 5.91 -0.44 5.45
N ALA A 7 6.11 -0.05 6.71
CA ALA A 7 6.16 1.36 7.09
C ALA A 7 7.25 2.11 6.34
N ASP A 8 8.41 1.49 6.13
CA ASP A 8 9.50 2.07 5.35
C ASP A 8 9.05 2.32 3.90
N MET A 9 8.39 1.36 3.27
CA MET A 9 7.85 1.51 1.92
C MET A 9 6.87 2.69 1.84
N LEU A 10 5.93 2.76 2.78
CA LEU A 10 4.92 3.83 2.78
C LEU A 10 5.56 5.20 3.00
N THR A 11 6.57 5.27 3.86
CA THR A 11 7.31 6.51 4.11
C THR A 11 8.07 6.97 2.88
N ARG A 12 8.73 6.05 2.16
CA ARG A 12 9.43 6.36 0.92
C ARG A 12 8.47 6.92 -0.14
N ILE A 13 7.30 6.30 -0.29
CA ILE A 13 6.28 6.77 -1.23
C ILE A 13 5.79 8.15 -0.81
N ARG A 14 5.48 8.35 0.47
CA ARG A 14 5.00 9.64 0.99
C ARG A 14 6.02 10.76 0.76
N ASN A 15 7.27 10.51 1.05
CA ASN A 15 8.34 11.50 0.87
C ASN A 15 8.58 11.83 -0.60
N ALA A 16 8.55 10.82 -1.47
CA ALA A 16 8.71 11.01 -2.92
C ALA A 16 7.56 11.85 -3.50
N ILE A 17 6.34 11.64 -3.02
CA ILE A 17 5.17 12.42 -3.42
C ILE A 17 5.33 13.88 -2.98
N LYS A 18 5.79 14.13 -1.77
CA LYS A 18 6.05 15.49 -1.29
C LYS A 18 7.06 16.22 -2.14
N ALA A 19 8.09 15.51 -2.58
CA ALA A 19 9.14 16.06 -3.43
C ALA A 19 8.75 16.12 -4.92
N ARG A 20 7.58 15.61 -5.28
CA ARG A 20 7.10 15.49 -6.67
C ARG A 20 8.02 14.66 -7.55
N PHE A 21 8.63 13.61 -7.00
CA PHE A 21 9.44 12.68 -7.77
C PHE A 21 8.53 11.83 -8.67
N PRO A 22 8.98 11.51 -9.91
CA PRO A 22 8.18 10.66 -10.80
C PRO A 22 8.17 9.19 -10.37
N LYS A 23 9.19 8.76 -9.64
CA LYS A 23 9.33 7.36 -9.21
C LYS A 23 10.12 7.27 -7.91
N VAL A 24 9.99 6.12 -7.25
CA VAL A 24 10.73 5.81 -6.03
C VAL A 24 11.03 4.32 -5.99
N ASP A 25 12.21 3.96 -5.51
CA ASP A 25 12.61 2.57 -5.34
C ASP A 25 12.49 2.18 -3.87
N VAL A 26 11.92 0.97 -3.64
CA VAL A 26 11.83 0.38 -2.30
C VAL A 26 12.41 -1.03 -2.35
N PRO A 27 13.03 -1.51 -1.28
CA PRO A 27 13.51 -2.90 -1.24
C PRO A 27 12.36 -3.87 -1.52
N ALA A 28 12.61 -4.86 -2.38
CA ALA A 28 11.57 -5.78 -2.81
C ALA A 28 11.28 -6.86 -1.77
N SER A 29 10.00 -7.22 -1.66
CA SER A 29 9.55 -8.43 -0.98
C SER A 29 8.22 -8.84 -1.61
N LYS A 30 7.82 -10.09 -1.38
CA LYS A 30 6.55 -10.59 -1.91
C LYS A 30 5.37 -9.74 -1.43
N LEU A 31 5.32 -9.43 -0.14
CA LEU A 31 4.24 -8.64 0.44
C LEU A 31 4.21 -7.22 -0.11
N LYS A 32 5.36 -6.55 -0.19
CA LYS A 32 5.44 -5.20 -0.74
C LYS A 32 5.09 -5.15 -2.22
N THR A 33 5.43 -6.18 -2.98
CA THR A 33 5.03 -6.29 -4.39
C THR A 33 3.51 -6.40 -4.51
N GLU A 34 2.86 -7.15 -3.63
CA GLU A 34 1.40 -7.24 -3.60
C GLU A 34 0.74 -5.92 -3.25
N ILE A 35 1.33 -5.15 -2.33
CA ILE A 35 0.84 -3.81 -2.01
C ILE A 35 0.93 -2.91 -3.24
N ALA A 36 2.06 -2.93 -3.95
CA ALA A 36 2.23 -2.15 -5.18
C ALA A 36 1.21 -2.55 -6.26
N ARG A 37 0.93 -3.85 -6.40
CA ARG A 37 -0.09 -4.34 -7.33
C ARG A 37 -1.46 -3.75 -7.03
N ILE A 38 -1.86 -3.72 -5.78
CA ILE A 38 -3.15 -3.16 -5.38
C ILE A 38 -3.19 -1.65 -5.62
N LEU A 39 -2.11 -0.94 -5.29
CA LEU A 39 -2.04 0.51 -5.54
C LEU A 39 -2.21 0.82 -7.03
N LYS A 40 -1.62 0.01 -7.90
CA LYS A 40 -1.78 0.14 -9.36
C LYS A 40 -3.20 -0.18 -9.79
N ASP A 41 -3.75 -1.31 -9.36
CA ASP A 41 -5.07 -1.76 -9.75
C ASP A 41 -6.16 -0.78 -9.31
N GLU A 42 -5.97 -0.12 -8.17
CA GLU A 42 -6.92 0.87 -7.66
C GLU A 42 -6.65 2.28 -8.18
N GLY A 43 -5.66 2.44 -9.05
CA GLY A 43 -5.40 3.72 -9.73
C GLY A 43 -4.64 4.76 -8.92
N TYR A 44 -3.96 4.34 -7.84
CA TYR A 44 -3.19 5.27 -6.99
C TYR A 44 -1.78 5.53 -7.53
N ILE A 45 -1.22 4.59 -8.28
CA ILE A 45 0.08 4.74 -8.94
C ILE A 45 -0.05 4.39 -10.41
N LEU A 46 0.90 4.84 -11.24
CA LEU A 46 0.89 4.55 -12.67
C LEU A 46 1.26 3.10 -12.95
N ASN A 47 2.34 2.62 -12.33
CA ASN A 47 2.87 1.29 -12.56
C ASN A 47 3.94 0.97 -11.51
N TYR A 48 4.42 -0.26 -11.53
CA TYR A 48 5.58 -0.68 -10.75
C TYR A 48 6.37 -1.71 -11.54
N LYS A 49 7.66 -1.81 -11.24
CA LYS A 49 8.56 -2.81 -11.85
C LYS A 49 9.48 -3.36 -10.79
N ILE A 50 9.85 -4.62 -10.95
CA ILE A 50 10.93 -5.19 -10.17
C ILE A 50 12.23 -4.93 -10.94
N VAL A 51 13.17 -4.27 -10.28
CA VAL A 51 14.48 -3.93 -10.88
C VAL A 51 15.60 -4.54 -10.06
N ASP A 52 16.70 -4.87 -10.73
CA ASP A 52 17.89 -5.36 -10.04
C ASP A 52 18.65 -4.18 -9.44
N ASP A 53 19.02 -4.33 -8.16
CA ASP A 53 19.77 -3.33 -7.41
C ASP A 53 20.98 -4.03 -6.77
N GLY A 54 21.94 -4.41 -7.61
CA GLY A 54 23.09 -5.19 -7.18
C GLY A 54 22.68 -6.60 -6.75
N PRO A 55 23.08 -7.04 -5.53
CA PRO A 55 22.73 -8.36 -5.02
C PRO A 55 21.25 -8.48 -4.60
N HIS A 56 20.53 -7.38 -4.56
CA HIS A 56 19.14 -7.33 -4.12
C HIS A 56 18.23 -6.85 -5.25
N LYS A 57 16.94 -7.01 -5.05
CA LYS A 57 15.92 -6.47 -5.95
C LYS A 57 15.18 -5.32 -5.28
N ALA A 58 14.73 -4.39 -6.09
CA ALA A 58 13.91 -3.26 -5.64
C ALA A 58 12.62 -3.23 -6.44
N ILE A 59 11.58 -2.66 -5.84
CA ILE A 59 10.34 -2.32 -6.54
C ILE A 59 10.46 -0.86 -6.93
N ARG A 60 10.40 -0.57 -8.22
CA ARG A 60 10.34 0.79 -8.72
C ARG A 60 8.90 1.18 -8.91
N VAL A 61 8.44 2.11 -8.08
CA VAL A 61 7.06 2.58 -8.08
C VAL A 61 6.98 3.88 -8.88
N TYR A 62 6.16 3.89 -9.94
CA TYR A 62 5.94 5.09 -10.75
C TYR A 62 4.73 5.82 -10.20
N LEU A 63 4.97 7.02 -9.67
CA LEU A 63 3.97 7.82 -8.97
C LEU A 63 3.04 8.51 -9.95
N LYS A 64 1.84 8.85 -9.48
CA LYS A 64 0.78 9.41 -10.32
C LYS A 64 0.36 10.78 -9.80
N TYR A 65 0.29 11.74 -10.72
CA TYR A 65 -0.13 13.10 -10.44
C TYR A 65 -1.23 13.52 -11.39
N THR A 66 -2.04 14.49 -10.98
CA THR A 66 -3.07 15.06 -11.84
C THR A 66 -2.45 16.02 -12.85
N VAL A 67 -3.24 16.51 -13.82
CA VAL A 67 -2.80 17.52 -14.78
C VAL A 67 -2.30 18.78 -14.09
N ALA A 68 -2.84 19.11 -12.90
CA ALA A 68 -2.42 20.26 -12.11
C ALA A 68 -1.20 19.96 -11.23
N ASN A 69 -0.55 18.80 -11.45
CA ASN A 69 0.61 18.34 -10.66
C ASN A 69 0.29 18.09 -9.18
N ALA A 70 -0.97 17.79 -8.87
CA ALA A 70 -1.37 17.37 -7.54
C ALA A 70 -1.24 15.85 -7.38
N PRO A 71 -0.79 15.34 -6.22
CA PRO A 71 -0.68 13.91 -6.03
C PRO A 71 -2.05 13.23 -6.06
N VAL A 72 -2.12 12.05 -6.68
CA VAL A 72 -3.33 11.22 -6.62
C VAL A 72 -3.48 10.61 -5.22
N ILE A 73 -2.36 10.21 -4.59
CA ILE A 73 -2.35 9.79 -3.19
C ILE A 73 -2.33 11.04 -2.30
N SER A 74 -3.41 11.28 -1.57
CA SER A 74 -3.44 12.36 -0.57
C SER A 74 -2.72 11.94 0.71
N ASN A 75 -2.92 10.69 1.13
CA ASN A 75 -2.21 10.13 2.28
C ASN A 75 -2.11 8.61 2.18
N ILE A 76 -1.07 8.06 2.76
CA ILE A 76 -0.84 6.62 2.85
C ILE A 76 -0.29 6.32 4.24
N GLU A 77 -1.02 5.51 5.00
CA GLU A 77 -0.77 5.32 6.43
C GLU A 77 -0.66 3.85 6.80
N ARG A 78 0.31 3.53 7.65
CA ARG A 78 0.41 2.22 8.28
C ARG A 78 -0.70 2.08 9.33
N VAL A 79 -1.44 0.96 9.30
CA VAL A 79 -2.47 0.67 10.30
C VAL A 79 -1.95 -0.37 11.30
N SER A 80 -1.73 -1.59 10.86
CA SER A 80 -1.14 -2.63 11.70
C SER A 80 0.36 -2.42 11.81
N ARG A 81 0.92 -2.58 13.01
CA ARG A 81 2.34 -2.37 13.28
C ARG A 81 2.89 -3.58 14.04
N PRO A 82 4.20 -3.86 13.97
CA PRO A 82 4.78 -5.00 14.68
C PRO A 82 4.45 -5.04 16.18
N GLY A 83 4.38 -3.87 16.83
CA GLY A 83 4.05 -3.77 18.26
C GLY A 83 2.57 -3.64 18.55
N CYS A 84 1.73 -3.50 17.52
CA CYS A 84 0.29 -3.29 17.67
C CYS A 84 -0.44 -3.78 16.42
N ARG A 85 -0.63 -5.11 16.31
CA ARG A 85 -1.30 -5.70 15.15
C ARG A 85 -2.80 -5.41 15.18
N VAL A 86 -3.37 -5.14 14.01
CA VAL A 86 -4.79 -4.83 13.85
C VAL A 86 -5.43 -5.88 12.96
N TYR A 87 -6.27 -6.72 13.56
CA TYR A 87 -7.03 -7.77 12.87
C TYR A 87 -8.52 -7.44 12.94
N VAL A 88 -9.24 -7.69 11.85
CA VAL A 88 -10.68 -7.43 11.76
C VAL A 88 -11.39 -8.61 11.10
N GLY A 89 -12.63 -8.88 11.51
CA GLY A 89 -13.51 -9.82 10.83
C GLY A 89 -14.08 -9.20 9.56
N SER A 90 -14.65 -10.02 8.69
CA SER A 90 -15.18 -9.59 7.40
C SER A 90 -16.26 -8.53 7.49
N ASP A 91 -17.04 -8.53 8.57
CA ASP A 91 -18.11 -7.58 8.83
C ASP A 91 -17.67 -6.36 9.64
N GLU A 92 -16.43 -6.34 10.08
CA GLU A 92 -15.85 -5.27 10.91
C GLU A 92 -14.81 -4.42 10.16
N ILE A 93 -14.64 -4.63 8.85
CA ILE A 93 -13.66 -3.91 8.05
C ILE A 93 -14.08 -2.44 7.95
N PRO A 94 -13.26 -1.49 8.44
CA PRO A 94 -13.61 -0.08 8.39
C PRO A 94 -13.55 0.45 6.96
N LYS A 95 -14.41 1.42 6.66
CA LYS A 95 -14.34 2.16 5.40
C LYS A 95 -13.37 3.33 5.56
N VAL A 96 -12.62 3.62 4.51
CA VAL A 96 -11.71 4.76 4.47
C VAL A 96 -12.41 5.90 3.75
N LEU A 97 -12.60 7.03 4.43
CA LEU A 97 -13.29 8.21 3.90
C LEU A 97 -14.65 7.87 3.25
N GLY A 98 -15.46 7.07 3.94
CA GLY A 98 -16.79 6.69 3.43
C GLY A 98 -16.77 5.82 2.18
N GLY A 99 -15.64 5.18 1.89
CA GLY A 99 -15.47 4.34 0.71
C GLY A 99 -14.69 4.99 -0.44
N LEU A 100 -14.24 6.23 -0.26
CA LEU A 100 -13.43 6.93 -1.27
C LEU A 100 -11.98 6.47 -1.27
N GLY A 101 -11.48 6.00 -0.12
CA GLY A 101 -10.15 5.41 -0.01
C GLY A 101 -10.22 3.89 0.11
N ILE A 102 -9.06 3.27 0.32
CA ILE A 102 -8.96 1.81 0.46
C ILE A 102 -8.16 1.42 1.69
N ASN A 103 -8.49 0.26 2.26
CA ASN A 103 -7.61 -0.50 3.13
C ASN A 103 -6.93 -1.57 2.29
N ILE A 104 -5.67 -1.86 2.59
CA ILE A 104 -4.97 -3.01 2.02
C ILE A 104 -4.78 -4.01 3.16
N MET A 105 -5.26 -5.22 2.95
CA MET A 105 -5.31 -6.28 3.96
C MET A 105 -4.57 -7.52 3.51
N THR A 106 -4.01 -8.24 4.47
CA THR A 106 -3.58 -9.61 4.23
C THR A 106 -4.60 -10.55 4.86
N THR A 107 -5.09 -11.50 4.06
CA THR A 107 -6.14 -12.44 4.44
C THR A 107 -5.69 -13.86 4.14
N PRO A 108 -6.41 -14.90 4.64
CA PRO A 108 -6.09 -16.28 4.25
C PRO A 108 -6.16 -16.54 2.75
N ARG A 109 -6.81 -15.67 1.98
CA ARG A 109 -6.92 -15.77 0.51
C ARG A 109 -5.96 -14.85 -0.23
N GLY A 110 -5.04 -14.19 0.50
CA GLY A 110 -4.04 -13.33 -0.08
C GLY A 110 -4.20 -11.86 0.30
N VAL A 111 -3.38 -11.02 -0.30
CA VAL A 111 -3.42 -9.57 -0.09
C VAL A 111 -4.49 -8.98 -0.99
N MET A 112 -5.40 -8.20 -0.40
CA MET A 112 -6.53 -7.61 -1.13
C MET A 112 -7.01 -6.34 -0.45
N THR A 113 -7.90 -5.60 -1.11
CA THR A 113 -8.54 -4.44 -0.52
C THR A 113 -9.58 -4.87 0.51
N GLY A 114 -9.91 -3.98 1.46
CA GLY A 114 -10.97 -4.24 2.42
C GLY A 114 -12.32 -4.49 1.75
N LYS A 115 -12.59 -3.81 0.64
CA LYS A 115 -13.82 -4.01 -0.14
C LYS A 115 -13.87 -5.43 -0.71
N ALA A 116 -12.78 -5.92 -1.27
CA ALA A 116 -12.69 -7.28 -1.81
C ALA A 116 -12.82 -8.31 -0.69
N ALA A 117 -12.16 -8.10 0.45
CA ALA A 117 -12.24 -8.99 1.60
C ALA A 117 -13.67 -9.10 2.14
N ARG A 118 -14.37 -7.97 2.24
CA ARG A 118 -15.78 -7.95 2.66
C ARG A 118 -16.65 -8.72 1.68
N LYS A 119 -16.44 -8.54 0.37
CA LYS A 119 -17.19 -9.23 -0.68
C LYS A 119 -16.98 -10.75 -0.61
N GLU A 120 -15.75 -11.17 -0.33
CA GLU A 120 -15.42 -12.59 -0.21
C GLU A 120 -15.75 -13.18 1.17
N GLY A 121 -16.17 -12.36 2.12
CA GLY A 121 -16.51 -12.81 3.46
C GLY A 121 -15.32 -13.25 4.30
N VAL A 122 -14.13 -12.67 4.06
CA VAL A 122 -12.91 -13.00 4.81
C VAL A 122 -12.43 -11.79 5.59
N GLY A 123 -11.91 -12.03 6.79
CA GLY A 123 -11.22 -11.05 7.59
C GLY A 123 -9.72 -11.23 7.49
N GLY A 124 -8.96 -10.39 8.18
CA GLY A 124 -7.51 -10.48 8.22
C GLY A 124 -6.87 -9.28 8.88
N GLU A 125 -5.61 -9.10 8.61
CA GLU A 125 -4.82 -7.99 9.15
C GLU A 125 -4.91 -6.78 8.22
N VAL A 126 -5.25 -5.62 8.78
CA VAL A 126 -5.28 -4.36 8.02
C VAL A 126 -3.86 -3.79 8.01
N LEU A 127 -3.19 -3.86 6.87
CA LEU A 127 -1.81 -3.43 6.75
C LEU A 127 -1.68 -1.91 6.71
N CYS A 128 -2.44 -1.28 5.83
CA CYS A 128 -2.38 0.17 5.63
C CYS A 128 -3.68 0.67 5.02
N ARG A 129 -3.81 2.00 4.99
CA ARG A 129 -4.91 2.67 4.30
C ARG A 129 -4.38 3.77 3.42
N VAL A 130 -5.08 3.99 2.30
CA VAL A 130 -4.68 4.94 1.25
C VAL A 130 -5.90 5.75 0.83
N PHE A 131 -5.71 7.04 0.67
CA PHE A 131 -6.74 7.91 0.13
C PHE A 131 -6.15 9.14 -0.55
#